data_666a295d325aa712506b81f075cfc739
#
_entry.id   666a295d325aa712506b81f075cfc739
#
_cell.length_a   1.000
_cell.length_b   1.000
_cell.length_c   1.000
_cell.angle_alpha   90.00
_cell.angle_beta   90.00
_cell.angle_gamma   90.00
#
_symmetry.space_group_name_H-M   'P 1'
#
loop_
_entity.id
_entity.type
_entity.pdbx_description
1 polymer ?
#
loop_
_entity_poly.entity_id
_entity_poly.type
_entity_poly.pdbx_seq_one_letter_code
_entity_poly.pdbx_strand_id
1 'polypeptide(L)' 'MNEDRIVKLEELVAHQSQQIDELSGELAKQWKTIDKLNRQLNQLSDHYADL' A
#
# COMPACT_ATOMS: atom_id res chain seq x y z
N MET A 1 33.69 -13.01 -13.09
CA MET A 1 33.32 -12.79 -11.69
C MET A 1 32.50 -11.54 -11.47
N ASN A 2 32.90 -10.39 -12.05
CA ASN A 2 32.10 -9.17 -11.93
C ASN A 2 30.77 -9.25 -12.64
N GLU A 3 30.70 -10.01 -13.74
CA GLU A 3 29.45 -10.20 -14.48
C GLU A 3 28.41 -10.94 -13.66
N ASP A 4 28.82 -11.97 -12.91
CA ASP A 4 27.92 -12.71 -12.04
C ASP A 4 27.37 -11.85 -10.92
N ARG A 5 28.17 -10.95 -10.38
CA ARG A 5 27.71 -10.00 -9.35
C ARG A 5 26.70 -9.01 -9.92
N ILE A 6 26.95 -8.53 -11.13
CA ILE A 6 26.03 -7.59 -11.80
C ILE A 6 24.69 -8.28 -12.07
N VAL A 7 24.72 -9.52 -12.57
CA VAL A 7 23.50 -10.29 -12.81
C VAL A 7 22.71 -10.50 -11.53
N LYS A 8 23.39 -10.87 -10.44
CA LYS A 8 22.73 -11.05 -9.14
C LYS A 8 22.12 -9.75 -8.63
N LEU A 9 22.82 -8.63 -8.79
CA LEU A 9 22.29 -7.33 -8.39
C LEU A 9 21.07 -6.94 -9.23
N GLU A 10 21.09 -7.22 -10.53
CA GLU A 10 19.96 -6.98 -11.40
C GLU A 10 18.74 -7.81 -10.98
N GLU A 11 18.97 -9.07 -10.64
CA GLU A 11 17.90 -9.95 -10.14
C GLU A 11 17.32 -9.43 -8.81
N LEU A 12 18.19 -8.97 -7.91
CA LEU A 12 17.74 -8.40 -6.63
C LEU A 12 16.93 -7.13 -6.84
N VAL A 13 17.39 -6.25 -7.73
CA VAL A 13 16.66 -5.02 -8.04
C VAL A 13 15.30 -5.33 -8.63
N ALA A 14 15.23 -6.29 -9.55
CA ALA A 14 13.96 -6.69 -10.15
C ALA A 14 13.01 -7.26 -9.11
N HIS A 15 13.51 -8.10 -8.20
CA HIS A 15 12.71 -8.68 -7.13
C HIS A 15 12.21 -7.61 -6.16
N GLN A 16 13.08 -6.66 -5.79
CA GLN A 16 12.70 -5.56 -4.91
C GLN A 16 11.67 -4.65 -5.56
N SER A 17 11.81 -4.38 -6.86
CA SER A 17 10.83 -3.58 -7.60
C SER A 17 9.46 -4.23 -7.59
N GLN A 18 9.41 -5.55 -7.75
CA GLN A 18 8.16 -6.30 -7.66
C GLN A 18 7.55 -6.22 -6.27
N GLN A 19 8.36 -6.33 -5.23
CA GLN A 19 7.90 -6.20 -3.84
C GLN A 19 7.34 -4.80 -3.57
N ILE A 20 7.99 -3.77 -4.08
CA ILE A 20 7.53 -2.39 -3.93
C ILE A 20 6.18 -2.21 -4.61
N ASP A 21 6.00 -2.76 -5.80
CA ASP A 21 4.72 -2.70 -6.51
C ASP A 21 3.60 -3.40 -5.73
N GLU A 22 3.89 -4.56 -5.16
CA GLU A 22 2.93 -5.30 -4.34
C GLU A 22 2.55 -4.51 -3.09
N LEU A 23 3.54 -3.93 -2.40
CA LEU A 23 3.30 -3.11 -1.22
C LEU A 23 2.50 -1.86 -1.56
N SER A 24 2.80 -1.22 -2.69
CA SER A 24 2.05 -0.05 -3.15
C SER A 24 0.59 -0.41 -3.42
N GLY A 25 0.33 -1.59 -4.00
CA GLY A 25 -1.02 -2.08 -4.23
C GLY A 25 -1.77 -2.32 -2.91
N GLU A 26 -1.11 -2.88 -1.92
CA GLU A 26 -1.71 -3.10 -0.60
C GLU A 26 -1.98 -1.78 0.12
N LEU A 27 -1.06 -0.83 0.03
CA LEU A 27 -1.27 0.51 0.59
C LEU A 27 -2.48 1.19 -0.03
N ALA A 28 -2.66 1.09 -1.33
CA ALA A 28 -3.82 1.64 -2.02
C ALA A 28 -5.12 1.02 -1.49
N LYS A 29 -5.12 -0.29 -1.24
CA LYS A 29 -6.28 -0.97 -0.64
C LYS A 29 -6.56 -0.47 0.77
N GLN A 30 -5.50 -0.30 1.57
CA GLN A 30 -5.64 0.20 2.93
C GLN A 30 -6.17 1.63 2.96
N TRP A 31 -5.73 2.48 2.04
CA TRP A 31 -6.24 3.84 1.93
C TRP A 31 -7.73 3.87 1.62
N LYS A 32 -8.20 2.98 0.74
CA LYS A 32 -9.64 2.85 0.46
C LYS A 32 -10.42 2.43 1.69
N THR A 33 -9.86 1.50 2.47
CA THR A 33 -10.48 1.04 3.71
C THR A 33 -10.53 2.16 4.74
N ILE A 34 -9.45 2.90 4.90
CA ILE A 34 -9.39 4.04 5.82
C ILE A 34 -10.40 5.12 5.41
N ASP A 35 -10.49 5.44 4.13
CA ASP A 35 -11.45 6.40 3.64
C ASP A 35 -12.89 5.97 3.92
N LYS A 36 -13.19 4.71 3.70
CA LYS A 36 -14.51 4.14 4.00
C LYS A 36 -14.83 4.23 5.49
N LEU A 37 -13.87 3.88 6.35
CA LEU A 37 -14.04 3.97 7.80
C LEU A 37 -14.24 5.40 8.25
N ASN A 38 -13.51 6.34 7.70
CA ASN A 38 -13.66 7.76 8.01
C ASN A 38 -15.05 8.27 7.63
N ARG A 39 -15.58 7.85 6.49
CA ARG A 39 -16.94 8.20 6.07
C ARG A 39 -17.97 7.62 7.02
N GLN A 40 -17.78 6.40 7.44
CA GLN A 40 -18.68 5.76 8.41
C GLN A 40 -18.65 6.46 9.76
N LEU A 41 -17.46 6.85 10.22
CA LEU A 41 -17.32 7.61 11.47
C LEU A 41 -17.99 8.97 11.38
N ASN A 42 -17.85 9.68 10.27
CA ASN A 42 -18.48 10.96 10.06
C ASN A 42 -19.99 10.85 10.05
N GLN A 43 -20.52 9.82 9.39
CA GLN A 43 -21.97 9.56 9.39
C GLN A 43 -22.49 9.27 10.78
N LEU A 44 -21.77 8.48 11.55
CA LEU A 44 -22.13 8.15 12.92
C LEU A 44 -22.09 9.39 13.80
N SER A 45 -21.05 10.22 13.68
CA SER A 45 -20.90 11.46 14.40
C SER A 45 -22.04 12.44 14.10
N ASP A 46 -22.39 12.57 12.82
CA ASP A 46 -23.52 13.42 12.39
C ASP A 46 -24.86 12.91 12.97
N HIS A 47 -25.03 11.61 13.00
CA HIS A 47 -26.24 11.00 13.58
C HIS A 47 -26.34 11.31 15.08
N TYR A 48 -25.24 11.21 15.80
CA TYR A 48 -25.21 11.56 17.22
C TYR A 48 -25.40 13.06 17.46
N ALA A 49 -24.91 13.89 16.59
CA ALA A 49 -25.08 15.33 16.70
C ALA A 49 -26.54 15.75 16.53
N ASP A 50 -27.31 15.01 15.74
CA ASP A 50 -28.73 15.25 15.52
C ASP A 50 -29.62 14.81 16.69
N LEU A 51 -29.06 13.99 17.56
CA LEU A 51 -29.76 13.56 18.76
C LEU A 51 -29.64 14.56 19.88
#